data_a9635f47d6457156d7ca77d8e6725fcd
#
_entry.id   a9635f47d6457156d7ca77d8e6725fcd
#
_cell.length_a   1.000
_cell.length_b   1.000
_cell.length_c   1.000
_cell.angle_alpha   90.00
_cell.angle_beta   90.00
_cell.angle_gamma   90.00
#
_symmetry.space_group_name_H-M   'P 1'
#
loop_
_entity.id
_entity.type
_entity.pdbx_description
1 polymer ?
#
loop_
_entity_poly.entity_id
_entity_poly.type
_entity_poly.pdbx_seq_one_letter_code
_entity_poly.pdbx_strand_id
1 'polypeptide(L)'
;MKTIKTLLSFSALILAFSANAEIKLEDNSKIIGKWQVTAEAAALDKEKKALDVVWDFQKDGTLLAIGEDTRGRTKEMSIPIKYSVEDGVIKKQMAPGREKYEDCAVVEMEGKNMVLKCKFLYFFLTRQ
;
A
#
# COMPACT_ATOMS: atom_id res chain seq x y z
N MET A 1 44.32 -32.68 -22.20
CA MET A 1 43.97 -32.28 -21.93
C MET A 1 43.26 -31.63 -21.68
N LYS A 2 42.77 -31.27 -21.44
CA LYS A 2 42.17 -30.68 -21.13
C LYS A 2 41.46 -30.03 -20.70
N THR A 3 41.02 -29.69 -20.47
CA THR A 3 40.43 -29.13 -20.00
C THR A 3 39.60 -28.47 -19.69
N ILE A 4 39.15 -28.10 -19.35
CA ILE A 4 38.48 -27.50 -18.94
C ILE A 4 37.64 -26.94 -18.53
N LYS A 5 37.22 -26.67 -18.28
CA LYS A 5 36.53 -26.13 -17.83
C LYS A 5 35.75 -25.46 -17.42
N THR A 6 35.40 -25.19 -17.20
CA THR A 6 34.79 -24.64 -16.68
C THR A 6 33.98 -23.98 -16.39
N LEU A 7 33.58 -23.67 -16.15
CA LEU A 7 32.89 -23.03 -15.74
C LEU A 7 32.11 -22.47 -15.28
N LEU A 8 31.69 -22.13 -15.04
CA LEU A 8 31.05 -21.59 -14.55
C LEU A 8 30.32 -20.95 -14.21
N SER A 9 29.95 -20.64 -14.03
CA SER A 9 29.32 -20.03 -13.56
C SER A 9 28.51 -19.54 -13.16
N PHE A 10 28.08 -19.26 -12.98
CA PHE A 10 27.35 -18.72 -12.52
C PHE A 10 26.65 -18.08 -12.16
N SER A 11 26.27 -17.84 -11.99
CA SER A 11 25.78 -17.29 -11.53
C SER A 11 25.06 -16.74 -11.04
N ALA A 12 24.59 -16.39 -10.73
CA ALA A 12 24.00 -15.87 -10.14
C ALA A 12 23.37 -15.14 -9.80
N LEU A 13 22.99 -14.81 -9.60
CA LEU A 13 22.48 -14.25 -9.15
C LEU A 13 21.73 -13.61 -8.86
N ILE A 14 21.25 -13.26 -8.76
CA ILE A 14 20.75 -12.61 -8.57
C ILE A 14 19.95 -12.14 -8.07
N LEU A 15 19.50 -11.92 -7.74
CA LEU A 15 18.78 -11.58 -7.27
C LEU A 15 18.29 -10.68 -6.82
N ALA A 16 18.13 -10.32 -6.75
CA ALA A 16 17.76 -9.50 -6.41
C ALA A 16 16.81 -8.90 -5.88
N PHE A 17 16.49 -8.66 -5.62
CA PHE A 17 15.69 -8.16 -5.07
C PHE A 17 15.12 -7.14 -5.34
N SER A 18 14.82 -6.98 -5.51
CA SER A 18 13.85 -6.04 -5.82
C SER A 18 12.86 -5.83 -4.75
N ALA A 19 13.33 -6.00 -3.58
CA ALA A 19 12.49 -5.79 -2.41
C ALA A 19 11.87 -4.40 -2.40
N ASN A 20 12.48 -3.45 -3.11
CA ASN A 20 11.99 -2.07 -3.13
C ASN A 20 11.28 -1.71 -4.41
N ALA A 21 11.05 -2.67 -5.28
CA ALA A 21 10.39 -2.39 -6.54
C ALA A 21 8.92 -2.07 -6.30
N GLU A 22 8.48 -0.96 -6.82
CA GLU A 22 7.09 -0.57 -6.76
C GLU A 22 6.28 -1.36 -7.78
N ILE A 23 5.05 -1.67 -7.41
CA ILE A 23 4.11 -2.30 -8.31
C ILE A 23 3.30 -1.17 -8.93
N LYS A 24 3.39 -1.02 -10.24
CA LYS A 24 2.66 0.03 -10.94
C LYS A 24 1.23 -0.43 -11.20
N LEU A 25 0.29 0.37 -10.80
CA LEU A 25 -1.12 0.11 -11.05
C LEU A 25 -1.51 0.73 -12.38
N GLU A 26 -2.28 0.00 -13.17
CA GLU A 26 -2.80 0.55 -14.42
C GLU A 26 -4.03 1.41 -14.16
N ASP A 27 -4.85 0.96 -13.21
CA ASP A 27 -6.07 1.65 -12.81
C ASP A 27 -6.41 1.19 -11.39
N ASN A 28 -7.62 1.47 -10.94
CA ASN A 28 -8.01 1.12 -9.56
C ASN A 28 -8.58 -0.29 -9.43
N SER A 29 -8.61 -1.08 -10.50
CA SER A 29 -9.29 -2.38 -10.46
C SER A 29 -8.74 -3.34 -9.41
N LYS A 30 -7.45 -3.29 -9.13
CA LYS A 30 -6.84 -4.21 -8.16
C LYS A 30 -7.02 -3.79 -6.72
N ILE A 31 -7.42 -2.54 -6.48
CA ILE A 31 -7.52 -2.04 -5.12
C ILE A 31 -8.96 -1.78 -4.68
N ILE A 32 -9.92 -1.87 -5.59
CA ILE A 32 -11.32 -1.65 -5.24
C ILE A 32 -11.76 -2.65 -4.17
N GLY A 33 -12.50 -2.17 -3.19
CA GLY A 33 -13.06 -2.96 -2.12
C GLY A 33 -12.56 -2.52 -0.77
N LYS A 34 -12.90 -3.29 0.25
CA LYS A 34 -12.59 -2.97 1.63
C LYS A 34 -11.29 -3.65 2.06
N TRP A 35 -10.46 -2.87 2.71
CA TRP A 35 -9.18 -3.32 3.23
C TRP A 35 -9.09 -2.96 4.70
N GLN A 36 -8.71 -3.93 5.52
CA GLN A 36 -8.39 -3.66 6.91
C GLN A 36 -6.98 -3.09 6.96
N VAL A 37 -6.84 -1.87 7.46
CA VAL A 37 -5.52 -1.29 7.71
C VAL A 37 -5.10 -1.76 9.08
N THR A 38 -4.12 -2.65 9.10
CA THR A 38 -3.73 -3.32 10.34
C THR A 38 -2.61 -2.63 11.09
N ALA A 39 -1.78 -1.86 10.37
CA ALA A 39 -0.64 -1.21 10.99
C ALA A 39 -0.10 -0.09 10.11
N GLU A 40 0.66 0.79 10.73
CA GLU A 40 1.47 1.78 10.03
C GLU A 40 2.89 1.75 10.59
N ALA A 41 3.85 2.22 9.81
CA ALA A 41 5.25 2.29 10.23
C ALA A 41 5.97 3.38 9.48
N ALA A 42 7.02 3.94 10.08
CA ALA A 42 7.82 4.97 9.43
C ALA A 42 8.69 4.39 8.31
N ALA A 43 9.04 3.12 8.41
CA ALA A 43 9.80 2.40 7.40
C ALA A 43 9.50 0.92 7.56
N LEU A 44 9.84 0.12 6.53
CA LEU A 44 9.53 -1.32 6.55
C LEU A 44 10.23 -2.06 7.68
N ASP A 45 11.39 -1.59 8.11
CA ASP A 45 12.17 -2.21 9.18
C ASP A 45 11.96 -1.54 10.53
N LYS A 46 11.03 -0.61 10.62
CA LYS A 46 10.74 0.07 11.88
C LYS A 46 9.54 -0.56 12.57
N GLU A 47 9.39 -0.21 13.83
CA GLU A 47 8.29 -0.70 14.63
C GLU A 47 6.95 -0.33 14.02
N LYS A 48 6.04 -1.29 13.99
CA LYS A 48 4.70 -1.09 13.47
C LYS A 48 3.78 -0.65 14.60
N LYS A 49 2.97 0.34 14.30
CA LYS A 49 1.91 0.78 15.20
C LYS A 49 0.60 0.15 14.72
N ALA A 50 -0.04 -0.61 15.57
CA ALA A 50 -1.29 -1.28 15.22
C ALA A 50 -2.40 -0.25 14.96
N LEU A 51 -3.19 -0.51 13.94
CA LEU A 51 -4.34 0.30 13.58
C LEU A 51 -5.56 -0.60 13.43
N ASP A 52 -6.73 0.01 13.55
CA ASP A 52 -7.99 -0.68 13.34
C ASP A 52 -8.89 0.23 12.53
N VAL A 53 -8.57 0.37 11.26
CA VAL A 53 -9.27 1.24 10.33
C VAL A 53 -9.55 0.44 9.08
N VAL A 54 -10.69 0.68 8.45
CA VAL A 54 -11.02 0.09 7.17
C VAL A 54 -10.95 1.18 6.11
N TRP A 55 -10.28 0.89 5.01
CA TRP A 55 -10.28 1.73 3.83
C TRP A 55 -11.08 1.03 2.75
N ASP A 56 -12.12 1.70 2.29
CA ASP A 56 -12.98 1.18 1.23
C ASP A 56 -12.75 2.00 -0.03
N PHE A 57 -11.99 1.42 -0.96
CA PHE A 57 -11.73 2.05 -2.25
C PHE A 57 -12.90 1.80 -3.17
N GLN A 58 -13.67 2.82 -3.44
CA GLN A 58 -14.84 2.70 -4.30
C GLN A 58 -14.51 3.00 -5.75
N LYS A 59 -15.29 2.44 -6.63
CA LYS A 59 -15.06 2.54 -8.06
C LYS A 59 -15.10 3.98 -8.57
N ASP A 60 -15.91 4.80 -7.93
CA ASP A 60 -16.13 6.18 -8.36
C ASP A 60 -15.04 7.18 -7.96
N GLY A 61 -13.99 6.69 -7.32
CA GLY A 61 -12.91 7.57 -6.88
C GLY A 61 -13.04 8.07 -5.45
N THR A 62 -13.93 7.46 -4.69
CA THR A 62 -14.07 7.76 -3.26
C THR A 62 -13.35 6.69 -2.45
N LEU A 63 -12.59 7.14 -1.46
CA LEU A 63 -12.01 6.28 -0.45
C LEU A 63 -12.68 6.60 0.87
N LEU A 64 -13.44 5.63 1.41
CA LEU A 64 -14.03 5.81 2.73
C LEU A 64 -13.06 5.28 3.77
N ALA A 65 -12.68 6.15 4.69
CA ALA A 65 -11.88 5.73 5.84
C ALA A 65 -12.85 5.53 7.00
N ILE A 66 -12.96 4.28 7.45
CA ILE A 66 -13.95 3.87 8.43
C ILE A 66 -13.21 3.44 9.70
N GLY A 67 -13.52 4.08 10.81
CA GLY A 67 -12.88 3.76 12.08
C GLY A 67 -13.80 4.10 13.23
N GLU A 68 -13.32 3.85 14.44
CA GLU A 68 -14.08 4.19 15.62
C GLU A 68 -13.82 5.64 16.02
N ASP A 69 -14.83 6.26 16.58
CA ASP A 69 -14.69 7.56 17.20
C ASP A 69 -13.89 7.38 18.49
N THR A 70 -12.69 7.91 18.54
CA THR A 70 -11.81 7.77 19.69
C THR A 70 -12.36 8.43 20.94
N ARG A 71 -13.36 9.27 20.79
CA ARG A 71 -14.01 9.94 21.93
C ARG A 71 -15.20 9.14 22.45
N GLY A 72 -15.52 8.02 21.82
CA GLY A 72 -16.60 7.15 22.27
C GLY A 72 -18.00 7.71 22.05
N ARG A 73 -18.13 8.77 21.26
CA ARG A 73 -19.44 9.39 21.03
C ARG A 73 -20.26 8.67 19.98
N THR A 74 -19.56 8.02 19.04
CA THR A 74 -20.20 7.21 18.02
C THR A 74 -19.42 5.91 17.92
N LYS A 75 -20.07 4.87 17.45
CA LYS A 75 -19.40 3.58 17.30
C LYS A 75 -18.49 3.55 16.09
N GLU A 76 -18.81 4.34 15.09
CA GLU A 76 -18.11 4.26 13.82
C GLU A 76 -18.18 5.61 13.14
N MET A 77 -17.04 6.02 12.58
CA MET A 77 -16.95 7.21 11.74
C MET A 77 -16.54 6.80 10.36
N SER A 78 -17.17 7.40 9.37
CA SER A 78 -16.82 7.15 7.97
C SER A 78 -16.48 8.50 7.35
N ILE A 79 -15.25 8.63 6.87
CA ILE A 79 -14.75 9.87 6.30
C ILE A 79 -14.45 9.65 4.83
N PRO A 80 -15.16 10.35 3.92
CA PRO A 80 -14.88 10.21 2.50
C PRO A 80 -13.75 11.15 2.08
N ILE A 81 -12.80 10.61 1.33
CA ILE A 81 -11.78 11.41 0.66
C ILE A 81 -11.72 10.96 -0.79
N LYS A 82 -11.10 11.77 -1.62
CA LYS A 82 -10.95 11.44 -3.04
C LYS A 82 -9.66 10.71 -3.29
N TYR A 83 -9.68 9.79 -4.23
CA TYR A 83 -8.47 9.15 -4.70
C TYR A 83 -8.55 8.90 -6.20
N SER A 84 -7.41 8.70 -6.80
CA SER A 84 -7.30 8.28 -8.19
C SER A 84 -6.03 7.46 -8.33
N VAL A 85 -5.90 6.75 -9.45
CA VAL A 85 -4.65 6.06 -9.78
C VAL A 85 -4.06 6.82 -10.97
N GLU A 86 -2.88 7.38 -10.77
CA GLU A 86 -2.19 8.17 -11.78
C GLU A 86 -0.71 7.84 -11.74
N ASP A 87 -0.11 7.67 -12.89
CA ASP A 87 1.31 7.34 -13.00
C ASP A 87 1.70 6.09 -12.20
N GLY A 88 0.77 5.15 -12.09
CA GLY A 88 1.02 3.89 -11.41
C GLY A 88 0.86 3.92 -9.90
N VAL A 89 0.53 5.06 -9.32
CA VAL A 89 0.42 5.20 -7.87
C VAL A 89 -0.99 5.67 -7.48
N ILE A 90 -1.32 5.47 -6.22
CA ILE A 90 -2.58 5.94 -5.67
C ILE A 90 -2.35 7.38 -5.20
N LYS A 91 -3.11 8.31 -5.76
CA LYS A 91 -3.12 9.69 -5.28
C LYS A 91 -4.34 9.86 -4.42
N LYS A 92 -4.14 10.05 -3.14
CA LYS A 92 -5.27 10.21 -2.23
C LYS A 92 -5.23 11.55 -1.53
N GLN A 93 -6.40 12.09 -1.32
CA GLN A 93 -6.58 13.34 -0.61
C GLN A 93 -6.12 13.17 0.85
N MET A 94 -5.41 14.14 1.37
CA MET A 94 -4.88 14.04 2.72
C MET A 94 -5.95 14.27 3.79
N ALA A 95 -6.96 15.04 3.46
CA ALA A 95 -8.08 15.29 4.35
C ALA A 95 -9.29 15.72 3.53
N PRO A 96 -10.51 15.49 4.02
CA PRO A 96 -11.71 15.89 3.28
C PRO A 96 -11.71 17.38 2.96
N GLY A 97 -12.07 17.69 1.71
CA GLY A 97 -12.17 19.08 1.27
C GLY A 97 -10.86 19.80 1.04
N ARG A 98 -9.73 19.14 1.26
CA ARG A 98 -8.43 19.73 1.04
C ARG A 98 -7.89 19.37 -0.33
N GLU A 99 -7.25 20.33 -0.99
CA GLU A 99 -6.64 20.09 -2.30
C GLU A 99 -5.22 19.57 -2.20
N LYS A 100 -4.84 19.04 -1.06
CA LYS A 100 -3.55 18.38 -0.90
C LYS A 100 -3.72 16.88 -1.01
N TYR A 101 -2.92 16.28 -1.87
CA TYR A 101 -2.92 14.84 -2.10
C TYR A 101 -1.55 14.29 -1.78
N GLU A 102 -1.52 13.02 -1.43
CA GLU A 102 -0.24 12.32 -1.28
C GLU A 102 -0.24 11.14 -2.23
N ASP A 103 0.96 10.79 -2.68
CA ASP A 103 1.15 9.62 -3.52
C ASP A 103 1.43 8.43 -2.63
N CYS A 104 0.69 7.34 -2.86
CA CYS A 104 0.92 6.08 -2.18
C CYS A 104 1.29 5.05 -3.23
N ALA A 105 2.51 4.59 -3.20
CA ALA A 105 2.98 3.55 -4.10
C ALA A 105 2.70 2.18 -3.49
N VAL A 106 2.32 1.22 -4.32
CA VAL A 106 2.16 -0.15 -3.88
C VAL A 106 3.54 -0.78 -3.89
N VAL A 107 4.05 -1.16 -2.73
CA VAL A 107 5.37 -1.78 -2.63
C VAL A 107 5.28 -3.28 -2.46
N GLU A 108 4.10 -3.78 -2.11
CA GLU A 108 3.86 -5.22 -2.02
C GLU A 108 2.38 -5.47 -2.25
N MET A 109 2.08 -6.50 -3.02
CA MET A 109 0.71 -6.95 -3.21
C MET A 109 0.78 -8.46 -3.44
N GLU A 110 0.42 -9.22 -2.42
CA GLU A 110 0.52 -10.66 -2.46
C GLU A 110 -0.67 -11.29 -1.76
N GLY A 111 -1.44 -12.09 -2.47
CA GLY A 111 -2.65 -12.68 -1.93
C GLY A 111 -3.61 -11.59 -1.48
N LYS A 112 -3.95 -11.61 -0.21
CA LYS A 112 -4.86 -10.62 0.36
C LYS A 112 -4.15 -9.43 0.99
N ASN A 113 -2.83 -9.40 0.91
CA ASN A 113 -2.04 -8.38 1.59
C ASN A 113 -1.54 -7.32 0.62
N MET A 114 -1.51 -6.09 1.09
CA MET A 114 -0.97 -4.97 0.35
C MET A 114 -0.20 -4.07 1.30
N VAL A 115 0.95 -3.58 0.84
CA VAL A 115 1.72 -2.58 1.58
C VAL A 115 1.83 -1.34 0.72
N LEU A 116 1.46 -0.21 1.29
CA LEU A 116 1.53 1.08 0.61
C LEU A 116 2.61 1.93 1.25
N LYS A 117 3.39 2.57 0.40
CA LYS A 117 4.35 3.58 0.84
C LYS A 117 3.78 4.94 0.49
N CYS A 118 3.30 5.66 1.49
CA CYS A 118 2.78 6.99 1.33
C CYS A 118 3.83 8.04 1.68
N LYS A 119 3.46 9.29 1.77
CA LYS A 119 4.43 10.37 1.93
C LYS A 119 5.27 10.23 3.21
N PHE A 120 4.65 9.89 4.31
CA PHE A 120 5.32 9.82 5.61
C PHE A 120 5.35 8.44 6.21
N LEU A 121 4.44 7.56 5.80
CA LEU A 121 4.20 6.30 6.46
C LEU A 121 4.01 5.17 5.46
N TYR A 122 4.35 3.97 5.90
CA TYR A 122 3.93 2.74 5.23
C TYR A 122 2.67 2.26 5.91
N PHE A 123 1.73 1.76 5.12
CA PHE A 123 0.50 1.18 5.63
C PHE A 123 0.40 -0.27 5.22
N PHE A 124 -0.03 -1.09 6.15
CA PHE A 124 -0.17 -2.53 5.94
C PHE A 124 -1.65 -2.85 5.93
N LEU A 125 -2.11 -3.44 4.83
CA LEU A 125 -3.52 -3.67 4.59
C LEU A 125 -3.77 -5.13 4.27
N THR A 126 -4.93 -5.61 4.69
CA THR A 126 -5.39 -6.96 4.35
C THR A 126 -6.81 -6.83 3.80
N ARG A 127 -7.07 -7.45 2.65
CA ARG A 127 -8.37 -7.40 2.01
C ARG A 127 -9.39 -8.14 2.87
N GLN A 128 -10.53 -7.52 3.04
CA GLN A 128 -11.66 -8.14 3.74
C GLN A 128 -12.47 -9.04 2.82
#